data_b8905e6adb7b8c04d6276399cfb456d1
#
_entry.id   b8905e6adb7b8c04d6276399cfb456d1
#
_cell.length_a   1.000
_cell.length_b   1.000
_cell.length_c   1.000
_cell.angle_alpha   90.00
_cell.angle_beta   90.00
_cell.angle_gamma   90.00
#
_symmetry.space_group_name_H-M   'P 1'
#
loop_
_entity.id
_entity.type
_entity.pdbx_description
1 polymer ?
#
loop_
_entity_poly.entity_id
_entity_poly.type
_entity_poly.pdbx_seq_one_letter_code
_entity_poly.pdbx_strand_id
1 'polypeptide(L)'
;MDSVRLEALFTKPYGQSAPTETQLRDLYDEQVFFQDPTQERQGIEAYVAAQDGLMKRCDDIYLKPGFIAINENIAFVEWEMGLKIKGIEFIYPGVSRLEINSEGKVINHRDYFDFIGPTFGPVPILGGFVRWLYKRFVD
;
A
#
# COMPACT_ATOMS: atom_id res chain seq x y z
N MET A 1 -6.70 16.31 7.37
CA MET A 1 -6.43 15.67 6.06
C MET A 1 -7.74 15.57 5.30
N ASP A 2 -7.80 16.05 4.08
CA ASP A 2 -9.00 16.00 3.24
C ASP A 2 -8.85 15.00 2.09
N SER A 3 -9.90 14.80 1.30
CA SER A 3 -9.89 13.83 0.19
C SER A 3 -8.89 14.21 -0.90
N VAL A 4 -8.63 15.48 -1.14
CA VAL A 4 -7.67 15.95 -2.14
C VAL A 4 -6.24 15.57 -1.74
N ARG A 5 -5.88 15.76 -0.48
CA ARG A 5 -4.56 15.37 0.03
C ARG A 5 -4.38 13.86 0.07
N LEU A 6 -5.43 13.12 0.42
CA LEU A 6 -5.41 11.66 0.39
C LEU A 6 -5.26 11.13 -1.03
N GLU A 7 -6.00 11.67 -1.98
CA GLU A 7 -5.85 11.28 -3.38
C GLU A 7 -4.42 11.52 -3.87
N ALA A 8 -3.83 12.66 -3.55
CA ALA A 8 -2.45 12.95 -3.91
C ALA A 8 -1.46 11.98 -3.27
N LEU A 9 -1.65 11.61 -2.01
CA LEU A 9 -0.79 10.65 -1.30
C LEU A 9 -0.82 9.27 -1.96
N PHE A 10 -1.97 8.85 -2.49
CA PHE A 10 -2.16 7.54 -3.11
C PHE A 10 -2.03 7.56 -4.63
N THR A 11 -1.45 8.61 -5.21
CA THR A 11 -1.24 8.73 -6.66
C THR A 11 0.24 8.71 -6.99
N LYS A 12 0.66 7.71 -7.74
CA LYS A 12 2.03 7.63 -8.27
C LYS A 12 2.01 6.87 -9.60
N PRO A 13 2.07 7.56 -10.74
CA PRO A 13 2.25 6.89 -12.02
C PRO A 13 3.62 6.22 -12.13
N TYR A 14 3.76 5.27 -13.04
CA TYR A 14 5.06 4.76 -13.42
C TYR A 14 5.95 5.91 -13.90
N GLY A 15 7.24 5.80 -13.63
CA GLY A 15 8.25 6.78 -14.04
C GLY A 15 8.36 8.01 -13.13
N GLN A 16 7.49 8.16 -12.15
CA GLN A 16 7.58 9.26 -11.17
C GLN A 16 8.22 8.79 -9.88
N SER A 17 8.83 9.74 -9.15
CA SER A 17 9.44 9.46 -7.87
C SER A 17 8.41 9.23 -6.78
N ALA A 18 8.70 8.32 -5.85
CA ALA A 18 7.91 8.14 -4.63
C ALA A 18 8.01 9.38 -3.72
N PRO A 19 7.08 9.55 -2.78
CA PRO A 19 7.19 10.60 -1.78
C PRO A 19 8.51 10.52 -1.03
N THR A 20 9.13 11.66 -0.79
CA THR A 20 10.35 11.76 0.00
C THR A 20 10.07 11.56 1.48
N GLU A 21 11.12 11.26 2.26
CA GLU A 21 11.00 11.18 3.72
C GLU A 21 10.39 12.45 4.31
N THR A 22 10.83 13.62 3.84
CA THR A 22 10.28 14.90 4.30
C THR A 22 8.77 15.00 4.05
N GLN A 23 8.31 14.61 2.85
CA GLN A 23 6.89 14.62 2.52
C GLN A 23 6.10 13.63 3.39
N LEU A 24 6.65 12.46 3.67
CA LEU A 24 6.01 11.49 4.54
C LEU A 24 5.93 11.99 5.99
N ARG A 25 6.97 12.66 6.49
CA ARG A 25 6.97 13.26 7.83
C ARG A 25 5.97 14.39 7.98
N ASP A 26 5.63 15.08 6.90
CA ASP A 26 4.58 16.11 6.93
C ASP A 26 3.16 15.51 7.06
N LEU A 27 2.97 14.27 6.60
CA LEU A 27 1.66 13.62 6.56
C LEU A 27 1.46 12.59 7.67
N TYR A 28 2.54 12.00 8.18
CA TYR A 28 2.53 10.93 9.17
C TYR A 28 3.10 11.41 10.50
N ASP A 29 2.47 10.98 11.60
CA ASP A 29 2.98 11.23 12.94
C ASP A 29 4.26 10.41 13.17
N GLU A 30 5.18 10.94 13.99
CA GLU A 30 6.41 10.23 14.34
C GLU A 30 6.16 8.87 15.00
N GLN A 31 5.03 8.72 15.68
CA GLN A 31 4.62 7.50 16.38
C GLN A 31 3.70 6.63 15.53
N VAL A 32 3.62 6.85 14.24
CA VAL A 32 2.72 6.10 13.37
C VAL A 32 2.93 4.59 13.51
N PHE A 33 1.83 3.85 13.60
CA PHE A 33 1.84 2.40 13.51
C PHE A 33 1.33 1.98 12.14
N PHE A 34 2.16 1.28 11.38
CA PHE A 34 1.84 0.77 10.06
C PHE A 34 1.77 -0.76 10.08
N GLN A 35 0.77 -1.33 9.41
CA GLN A 35 0.69 -2.77 9.22
C GLN A 35 0.07 -3.11 7.85
N ASP A 36 0.56 -4.19 7.27
CA ASP A 36 0.00 -4.80 6.09
C ASP A 36 0.01 -6.33 6.25
N PRO A 37 -0.44 -7.11 5.25
CA PRO A 37 -0.44 -8.57 5.37
C PRO A 37 0.92 -9.22 5.64
N THR A 38 2.02 -8.51 5.39
CA THR A 38 3.37 -9.07 5.47
C THR A 38 4.20 -8.55 6.63
N GLN A 39 3.81 -7.43 7.27
CA GLN A 39 4.67 -6.76 8.24
C GLN A 39 3.93 -5.79 9.15
N GLU A 40 4.58 -5.45 10.26
CA GLU A 40 4.20 -4.37 11.16
C GLU A 40 5.40 -3.46 11.37
N ARG A 41 5.17 -2.14 11.38
CA ARG A 41 6.21 -1.14 11.58
C ARG A 41 5.75 -0.10 12.60
N GLN A 42 6.54 0.11 13.63
CA GLN A 42 6.29 1.14 14.64
C GLN A 42 7.23 2.32 14.42
N GLY A 43 6.64 3.50 14.29
CA GLY A 43 7.37 4.75 14.10
C GLY A 43 7.66 5.11 12.66
N ILE A 44 7.84 6.40 12.42
CA ILE A 44 8.02 6.94 11.06
C ILE A 44 9.29 6.41 10.39
N GLU A 45 10.37 6.23 11.14
CA GLU A 45 11.63 5.73 10.56
C GLU A 45 11.47 4.31 10.02
N ALA A 46 10.79 3.44 10.78
CA ALA A 46 10.52 2.07 10.34
C ALA A 46 9.57 2.04 9.13
N TYR A 47 8.58 2.93 9.11
CA TYR A 47 7.66 3.06 7.97
C TYR A 47 8.41 3.52 6.71
N VAL A 48 9.23 4.56 6.81
CA VAL A 48 10.04 5.05 5.70
C VAL A 48 10.99 3.96 5.18
N ALA A 49 11.63 3.22 6.08
CA ALA A 49 12.51 2.11 5.72
C ALA A 49 11.76 1.01 4.94
N ALA A 50 10.51 0.72 5.31
CA ALA A 50 9.68 -0.25 4.59
C ALA A 50 9.35 0.23 3.18
N GLN A 51 9.01 1.52 3.02
CA GLN A 51 8.74 2.11 1.71
C GLN A 51 9.98 2.11 0.81
N ASP A 52 11.13 2.52 1.34
CA ASP A 52 12.40 2.50 0.61
C ASP A 52 12.80 1.08 0.20
N GLY A 53 12.58 0.12 1.07
CA GLY A 53 12.85 -1.29 0.78
C GLY A 53 12.00 -1.82 -0.38
N LEU A 54 10.74 -1.46 -0.42
CA LEU A 54 9.85 -1.83 -1.51
C LEU A 54 10.33 -1.20 -2.84
N MET A 55 10.64 0.09 -2.82
CA MET A 55 11.12 0.80 -4.00
C MET A 55 12.43 0.20 -4.55
N LYS A 56 13.33 -0.24 -3.67
CA LYS A 56 14.60 -0.87 -4.07
C LYS A 56 14.43 -2.25 -4.68
N ARG A 57 13.39 -2.99 -4.27
CA ARG A 57 13.13 -4.34 -4.79
C ARG A 57 12.42 -4.35 -6.13
N CYS A 58 11.82 -3.24 -6.53
CA CYS A 58 11.03 -3.14 -7.75
C CYS A 58 11.72 -2.25 -8.78
N ASP A 59 11.55 -2.55 -10.07
CA ASP A 59 12.04 -1.70 -11.15
C ASP A 59 11.21 -0.43 -11.25
N ASP A 60 9.90 -0.53 -11.01
CA ASP A 60 8.99 0.61 -10.98
C ASP A 60 7.71 0.24 -10.22
N ILE A 61 7.01 1.25 -9.72
CA ILE A 61 5.77 1.10 -8.96
C ILE A 61 4.78 2.16 -9.43
N TYR A 62 3.51 1.77 -9.63
CA TYR A 62 2.44 2.76 -9.69
C TYR A 62 1.46 2.56 -8.54
N LEU A 63 0.78 3.64 -8.18
CA LEU A 63 -0.31 3.64 -7.21
C LEU A 63 -1.42 4.52 -7.78
N LYS A 64 -2.63 3.95 -7.86
CA LYS A 64 -3.80 4.63 -8.41
C LYS A 64 -4.93 4.59 -7.40
N PRO A 65 -5.42 5.75 -6.92
CA PRO A 65 -6.51 5.78 -5.96
C PRO A 65 -7.85 5.50 -6.64
N GLY A 66 -8.75 4.86 -5.90
CA GLY A 66 -10.15 4.68 -6.23
C GLY A 66 -11.02 5.56 -5.34
N PHE A 67 -12.06 4.98 -4.74
CA PHE A 67 -12.94 5.71 -3.84
C PHE A 67 -12.27 6.03 -2.51
N ILE A 68 -12.58 7.21 -1.99
CA ILE A 68 -12.14 7.68 -0.68
C ILE A 68 -13.38 7.96 0.15
N ALA A 69 -13.44 7.37 1.35
CA ALA A 69 -14.51 7.61 2.31
C ALA A 69 -13.90 8.09 3.62
N ILE A 70 -14.41 9.19 4.14
CA ILE A 70 -13.94 9.77 5.40
C ILE A 70 -15.11 9.82 6.36
N ASN A 71 -14.92 9.24 7.55
CA ASN A 71 -15.88 9.30 8.64
C ASN A 71 -15.13 9.76 9.90
N GLU A 72 -15.34 11.02 10.29
CA GLU A 72 -14.64 11.66 11.40
C GLU A 72 -13.13 11.63 11.19
N ASN A 73 -12.38 10.95 12.06
CA ASN A 73 -10.93 10.85 11.98
C ASN A 73 -10.43 9.58 11.27
N ILE A 74 -11.33 8.79 10.71
CA ILE A 74 -10.98 7.57 9.97
C ILE A 74 -11.22 7.79 8.49
N ALA A 75 -10.22 7.46 7.66
CA ALA A 75 -10.32 7.50 6.21
C ALA A 75 -10.07 6.11 5.63
N PHE A 76 -10.85 5.74 4.63
CA PHE A 76 -10.63 4.54 3.83
C PHE A 76 -10.32 4.98 2.40
N VAL A 77 -9.19 4.51 1.88
CA VAL A 77 -8.75 4.82 0.52
C VAL A 77 -8.59 3.51 -0.24
N GLU A 78 -9.43 3.35 -1.25
CA GLU A 78 -9.31 2.24 -2.18
C GLU A 78 -8.22 2.55 -3.19
N TRP A 79 -7.40 1.55 -3.54
CA TRP A 79 -6.29 1.76 -4.48
C TRP A 79 -5.96 0.50 -5.26
N GLU A 80 -5.25 0.71 -6.36
CA GLU A 80 -4.59 -0.33 -7.12
C GLU A 80 -3.09 -0.03 -7.14
N MET A 81 -2.27 -1.00 -6.78
CA MET A 81 -0.82 -0.89 -6.81
C MET A 81 -0.25 -1.86 -7.83
N GLY A 82 0.60 -1.37 -8.72
CA GLY A 82 1.34 -2.19 -9.68
C GLY A 82 2.82 -2.16 -9.39
N LEU A 83 3.44 -3.34 -9.41
CA LEU A 83 4.88 -3.51 -9.25
C LEU A 83 5.46 -4.13 -10.51
N LYS A 84 6.52 -3.55 -11.03
CA LYS A 84 7.32 -4.16 -12.12
C LYS A 84 8.60 -4.73 -11.55
N ILE A 85 8.81 -6.02 -11.75
CA ILE A 85 10.01 -6.74 -11.32
C ILE A 85 10.45 -7.67 -12.45
N LYS A 86 11.62 -7.41 -13.05
CA LYS A 86 12.21 -8.25 -14.12
C LYS A 86 11.24 -8.56 -15.26
N GLY A 87 10.50 -7.55 -15.71
CA GLY A 87 9.56 -7.68 -16.82
C GLY A 87 8.21 -8.27 -16.46
N ILE A 88 7.98 -8.64 -15.19
CA ILE A 88 6.69 -9.14 -14.72
C ILE A 88 5.98 -8.01 -13.96
N GLU A 89 4.69 -7.83 -14.25
CA GLU A 89 3.84 -6.88 -13.53
C GLU A 89 2.96 -7.61 -12.53
N PHE A 90 3.00 -7.14 -11.29
CA PHE A 90 2.18 -7.66 -10.19
C PHE A 90 1.18 -6.58 -9.81
N ILE A 91 -0.12 -6.88 -9.79
CA ILE A 91 -1.17 -5.90 -9.52
C ILE A 91 -1.93 -6.30 -8.26
N TYR A 92 -2.00 -5.37 -7.31
CA TYR A 92 -2.64 -5.54 -6.02
C TYR A 92 -3.76 -4.52 -5.85
N PRO A 93 -5.02 -4.93 -5.91
CA PRO A 93 -6.11 -4.09 -5.42
C PRO A 93 -6.16 -4.14 -3.90
N GLY A 94 -6.40 -3.02 -3.28
CA GLY A 94 -6.43 -2.95 -1.82
C GLY A 94 -7.14 -1.74 -1.28
N VAL A 95 -7.15 -1.64 0.05
CA VAL A 95 -7.75 -0.54 0.80
C VAL A 95 -6.84 -0.21 1.97
N SER A 96 -6.58 1.07 2.17
CA SER A 96 -5.91 1.56 3.37
C SER A 96 -6.93 2.13 4.34
N ARG A 97 -6.80 1.77 5.62
CA ARG A 97 -7.51 2.41 6.73
C ARG A 97 -6.52 3.33 7.42
N LEU A 98 -6.84 4.62 7.46
CA LEU A 98 -6.01 5.65 8.08
C LEU A 98 -6.74 6.27 9.26
N GLU A 99 -6.07 6.34 10.40
CA GLU A 99 -6.55 7.11 11.55
C GLU A 99 -5.74 8.40 11.61
N ILE A 100 -6.46 9.52 11.64
CA ILE A 100 -5.89 10.87 11.60
C ILE A 100 -5.99 11.46 13.00
N ASN A 101 -4.87 11.94 13.54
CA ASN A 101 -4.86 12.56 14.87
C ASN A 101 -5.34 14.01 14.83
N SER A 102 -5.40 14.67 16.00
CA SER A 102 -5.87 16.05 16.14
C SER A 102 -4.99 17.07 15.40
N GLU A 103 -3.77 16.70 15.06
CA GLU A 103 -2.83 17.55 14.29
C GLU A 103 -2.97 17.34 12.78
N GLY A 104 -3.89 16.47 12.34
CA GLY A 104 -4.11 16.19 10.93
C GLY A 104 -3.11 15.21 10.33
N LYS A 105 -2.38 14.45 11.16
CA LYS A 105 -1.39 13.47 10.73
C LYS A 105 -1.89 12.05 10.92
N VAL A 106 -1.41 11.15 10.06
CA VAL A 106 -1.74 9.72 10.16
C VAL A 106 -1.00 9.11 11.36
N ILE A 107 -1.74 8.56 12.30
CA ILE A 107 -1.19 7.87 13.49
C ILE A 107 -1.30 6.34 13.36
N ASN A 108 -2.28 5.84 12.62
CA ASN A 108 -2.41 4.43 12.27
C ASN A 108 -2.68 4.29 10.79
N HIS A 109 -1.97 3.38 10.13
CA HIS A 109 -2.12 3.06 8.73
C HIS A 109 -2.14 1.54 8.56
N ARG A 110 -3.25 1.00 8.10
CA ARG A 110 -3.36 -0.43 7.84
C ARG A 110 -3.79 -0.67 6.40
N ASP A 111 -2.99 -1.48 5.68
CA ASP A 111 -3.30 -1.91 4.33
C ASP A 111 -3.95 -3.28 4.34
N TYR A 112 -5.07 -3.40 3.64
CA TYR A 112 -5.79 -4.64 3.42
C TYR A 112 -5.69 -5.01 1.96
N PHE A 113 -4.97 -6.08 1.65
CA PHE A 113 -4.90 -6.61 0.29
C PHE A 113 -4.53 -8.10 0.32
N ASP A 114 -4.85 -8.79 -0.76
CA ASP A 114 -4.41 -10.17 -0.96
C ASP A 114 -2.96 -10.14 -1.45
N PHE A 115 -2.05 -10.68 -0.67
CA PHE A 115 -0.63 -10.75 -1.02
C PHE A 115 -0.32 -11.99 -1.87
N ILE A 116 -0.91 -13.14 -1.55
CA ILE A 116 -0.52 -14.42 -2.13
C ILE A 116 -1.00 -14.57 -3.59
N GLY A 117 -2.27 -14.31 -3.84
CA GLY A 117 -2.87 -14.44 -5.17
C GLY A 117 -2.15 -13.58 -6.22
N PRO A 118 -2.10 -12.24 -6.04
CA PRO A 118 -1.42 -11.37 -7.00
C PRO A 118 0.08 -11.60 -7.12
N THR A 119 0.75 -12.05 -6.04
CA THR A 119 2.20 -12.30 -6.05
C THR A 119 2.54 -13.55 -6.86
N PHE A 120 1.84 -14.64 -6.65
CA PHE A 120 2.15 -15.91 -7.28
C PHE A 120 1.31 -16.18 -8.54
N GLY A 121 0.16 -15.50 -8.69
CA GLY A 121 -0.73 -15.68 -9.83
C GLY A 121 -0.05 -15.52 -11.20
N PRO A 122 0.77 -14.46 -11.43
CA PRO A 122 1.46 -14.27 -12.69
C PRO A 122 2.63 -15.22 -12.93
N VAL A 123 3.10 -15.94 -11.89
CA VAL A 123 4.26 -16.83 -12.00
C VAL A 123 3.82 -18.17 -12.59
N PRO A 124 4.47 -18.67 -13.68
CA PRO A 124 4.13 -19.97 -14.26
C PRO A 124 4.21 -21.11 -13.23
N ILE A 125 3.27 -22.05 -13.29
CA ILE A 125 3.14 -23.20 -12.39
C ILE A 125 2.65 -22.79 -10.99
N LEU A 126 3.34 -21.87 -10.30
CA LEU A 126 2.96 -21.39 -8.97
C LEU A 126 1.60 -20.72 -8.99
N GLY A 127 1.28 -19.90 -10.02
CA GLY A 127 -0.03 -19.29 -10.18
C GLY A 127 -1.15 -20.31 -10.26
N GLY A 128 -0.95 -21.40 -11.01
CA GLY A 128 -1.90 -22.49 -11.10
C GLY A 128 -2.12 -23.20 -9.75
N PHE A 129 -1.05 -23.43 -9.01
CA PHE A 129 -1.10 -24.04 -7.68
C PHE A 129 -1.86 -23.16 -6.68
N VAL A 130 -1.58 -21.85 -6.67
CA VAL A 130 -2.24 -20.90 -5.76
C VAL A 130 -3.73 -20.79 -6.07
N ARG A 131 -4.11 -20.70 -7.36
CA ARG A 131 -5.51 -20.70 -7.77
C ARG A 131 -6.23 -21.99 -7.36
N TRP A 132 -5.56 -23.13 -7.54
CA TRP A 132 -6.09 -24.41 -7.09
C TRP A 132 -6.31 -24.44 -5.58
N LEU A 133 -5.34 -23.93 -4.80
CA LEU A 133 -5.42 -23.87 -3.35
C LEU A 133 -6.58 -22.99 -2.87
N TYR A 134 -6.73 -21.80 -3.45
CA TYR A 134 -7.85 -20.89 -3.13
C TYR A 134 -9.18 -21.57 -3.41
N LYS A 135 -9.32 -22.19 -4.56
CA LYS A 135 -10.54 -22.89 -4.95
C LYS A 135 -10.87 -24.05 -4.01
N ARG A 136 -9.86 -24.76 -3.56
CA ARG A 136 -10.01 -25.87 -2.60
C ARG A 136 -10.58 -25.40 -1.25
N PHE A 137 -10.23 -24.21 -0.82
CA PHE A 137 -10.76 -23.65 0.43
C PHE A 137 -12.19 -23.11 0.29
N VAL A 138 -12.62 -22.74 -0.90
CA VAL A 138 -13.94 -22.16 -1.15
C VAL A 138 -14.96 -23.26 -1.49
N ASP A 139 -14.57 -24.28 -2.24
CA ASP A 139 -15.40 -25.40 -2.67
C ASP A 139 -15.36 -26.52 -1.62
#